data_975c6711553aaa186ba5094f9273563b
#
_entry.id   975c6711553aaa186ba5094f9273563b
#
_cell.length_a   1.000
_cell.length_b   1.000
_cell.length_c   1.000
_cell.angle_alpha   90.00
_cell.angle_beta   90.00
_cell.angle_gamma   90.00
#
_symmetry.space_group_name_H-M   'P 1'
#
loop_
_entity.id
_entity.type
_entity.pdbx_description
1 polymer ?
#
loop_
_entity_poly.entity_id
_entity_poly.type
_entity_poly.pdbx_seq_one_letter_code
_entity_poly.pdbx_strand_id
1 'polypeptide(L)'
;HTDSSAASDVYKRQFRYRKRFLDLIINPETKNNYVKRFKIINSIRSFLNNHGYIEVETPVLQPIYGGANAKPFTTHHNALDQDFYLRIATELYLKQLIVGGFEKVYELSKDFRNEGIDRSHNPEFTMLEFYQAYSDYNFMMDFVEQMFKKVVKDLDVKKISWDGHKIDFSKKFARKTMGELIKDHTGNDIDISDHSAVYKVCKDLKLEVSKKDSLATLIDEIMRRKVEPNLIQPTYVINHPVEISPLAKVNRDGDKYFTERFELF
;
A
#
# COMPACT_ATOMS: atom_id res chain seq x y z
N HIS A 1 -11.29 6.07 -41.09
CA HIS A 1 -10.16 5.09 -41.08
C HIS A 1 -9.42 5.02 -39.75
N THR A 2 -9.68 5.91 -38.78
CA THR A 2 -9.04 5.92 -37.44
C THR A 2 -9.74 5.04 -36.41
N ASP A 3 -11.01 4.69 -36.60
CA ASP A 3 -11.79 3.89 -35.65
C ASP A 3 -11.49 2.38 -35.66
N SER A 4 -11.04 1.84 -36.79
CA SER A 4 -10.80 0.39 -36.91
C SER A 4 -9.51 -0.06 -36.21
N SER A 5 -8.50 0.80 -36.07
CA SER A 5 -7.25 0.47 -35.41
C SER A 5 -7.42 0.44 -33.88
N ALA A 6 -8.12 1.40 -33.30
CA ALA A 6 -8.38 1.46 -31.87
C ALA A 6 -9.26 0.28 -31.41
N ALA A 7 -10.32 -0.04 -32.14
CA ALA A 7 -11.16 -1.21 -31.85
C ALA A 7 -10.38 -2.53 -31.94
N SER A 8 -9.49 -2.67 -32.95
CA SER A 8 -8.60 -3.83 -33.11
C SER A 8 -7.63 -3.96 -31.91
N ASP A 9 -7.08 -2.85 -31.43
CA ASP A 9 -6.14 -2.87 -30.31
C ASP A 9 -6.82 -3.17 -28.97
N VAL A 10 -8.04 -2.66 -28.75
CA VAL A 10 -8.88 -3.03 -27.60
C VAL A 10 -9.22 -4.52 -27.64
N TYR A 11 -9.62 -5.06 -28.80
CA TYR A 11 -9.89 -6.49 -28.97
C TYR A 11 -8.66 -7.35 -28.69
N LYS A 12 -7.50 -6.98 -29.24
CA LYS A 12 -6.23 -7.68 -28.99
C LYS A 12 -5.89 -7.68 -27.51
N ARG A 13 -6.09 -6.54 -26.82
CA ARG A 13 -5.84 -6.42 -25.38
C ARG A 13 -6.79 -7.33 -24.58
N GLN A 14 -8.10 -7.29 -24.85
CA GLN A 14 -9.08 -8.16 -24.19
C GLN A 14 -8.77 -9.64 -24.40
N PHE A 15 -8.38 -10.02 -25.60
CA PHE A 15 -8.01 -11.40 -25.91
C PHE A 15 -6.81 -11.85 -25.08
N ARG A 16 -5.76 -11.03 -24.95
CA ARG A 16 -4.58 -11.33 -24.13
C ARG A 16 -4.93 -11.55 -22.66
N TYR A 17 -5.86 -10.78 -22.11
CA TYR A 17 -6.29 -10.94 -20.71
C TYR A 17 -7.17 -12.17 -20.51
N ARG A 18 -8.10 -12.44 -21.44
CA ARG A 18 -9.03 -13.57 -21.34
C ARG A 18 -8.39 -14.92 -21.66
N LYS A 19 -7.37 -14.93 -22.50
CA LYS A 19 -6.63 -16.11 -22.94
C LYS A 19 -5.16 -16.01 -22.59
N ARG A 20 -4.89 -15.83 -21.30
CA ARG A 20 -3.53 -15.56 -20.77
C ARG A 20 -2.52 -16.65 -21.18
N PHE A 21 -2.91 -17.90 -21.29
CA PHE A 21 -2.04 -18.98 -21.73
C PHE A 21 -1.55 -18.79 -23.19
N LEU A 22 -2.40 -18.27 -24.09
CA LEU A 22 -1.98 -17.92 -25.44
C LEU A 22 -1.06 -16.70 -25.45
N ASP A 23 -1.36 -15.69 -24.63
CA ASP A 23 -0.49 -14.52 -24.47
C ASP A 23 0.92 -14.90 -24.00
N LEU A 24 1.03 -15.89 -23.10
CA LEU A 24 2.33 -16.41 -22.61
C LEU A 24 3.13 -17.15 -23.70
N ILE A 25 2.44 -17.79 -24.66
CA ILE A 25 3.09 -18.46 -25.79
C ILE A 25 3.59 -17.44 -26.82
N ILE A 26 2.76 -16.44 -27.12
CA ILE A 26 2.99 -15.48 -28.22
C ILE A 26 3.95 -14.36 -27.77
N ASN A 27 3.88 -13.94 -26.51
CA ASN A 27 4.61 -12.79 -25.98
C ASN A 27 5.60 -13.20 -24.87
N PRO A 28 6.88 -13.46 -25.21
CA PRO A 28 7.91 -13.82 -24.22
C PRO A 28 8.07 -12.78 -23.09
N GLU A 29 7.82 -11.50 -23.39
CA GLU A 29 7.87 -10.43 -22.40
C GLU A 29 6.83 -10.62 -21.29
N THR A 30 5.61 -11.04 -21.62
CA THR A 30 4.59 -11.37 -20.64
C THR A 30 5.08 -12.46 -19.68
N LYS A 31 5.68 -13.53 -20.21
CA LYS A 31 6.25 -14.60 -19.42
C LYS A 31 7.37 -14.08 -18.49
N ASN A 32 8.24 -13.24 -19.03
CA ASN A 32 9.34 -12.64 -18.25
C ASN A 32 8.83 -11.78 -17.08
N ASN A 33 7.73 -11.04 -17.27
CA ASN A 33 7.12 -10.25 -16.20
C ASN A 33 6.58 -11.15 -15.06
N TYR A 34 5.97 -12.30 -15.38
CA TYR A 34 5.56 -13.27 -14.35
C TYR A 34 6.76 -13.87 -13.63
N VAL A 35 7.82 -14.22 -14.36
CA VAL A 35 9.07 -14.73 -13.75
C VAL A 35 9.68 -13.68 -12.80
N LYS A 36 9.72 -12.40 -13.21
CA LYS A 36 10.18 -11.30 -12.34
C LYS A 36 9.32 -11.20 -11.07
N ARG A 37 7.98 -11.28 -11.19
CA ARG A 37 7.08 -11.28 -10.04
C ARG A 37 7.42 -12.41 -9.05
N PHE A 38 7.63 -13.65 -9.52
CA PHE A 38 8.01 -14.76 -8.64
C PHE A 38 9.37 -14.54 -7.98
N LYS A 39 10.34 -13.97 -8.70
CA LYS A 39 11.64 -13.62 -8.13
C LYS A 39 11.52 -12.56 -7.03
N ILE A 40 10.66 -11.54 -7.21
CA ILE A 40 10.35 -10.52 -6.18
C ILE A 40 9.82 -11.20 -4.92
N ILE A 41 8.80 -12.04 -5.06
CA ILE A 41 8.17 -12.75 -3.95
C ILE A 41 9.19 -13.62 -3.22
N ASN A 42 10.03 -14.36 -3.94
CA ASN A 42 11.06 -15.21 -3.34
C ASN A 42 12.15 -14.39 -2.63
N SER A 43 12.52 -13.23 -3.18
CA SER A 43 13.48 -12.33 -2.53
C SER A 43 12.94 -11.77 -1.22
N ILE A 44 11.68 -11.34 -1.20
CA ILE A 44 10.98 -10.88 0.01
C ILE A 44 10.94 -12.00 1.07
N ARG A 45 10.50 -13.20 0.67
CA ARG A 45 10.45 -14.38 1.56
C ARG A 45 11.83 -14.70 2.15
N SER A 46 12.86 -14.73 1.31
CA SER A 46 14.24 -14.95 1.74
C SER A 46 14.71 -13.85 2.71
N PHE A 47 14.36 -12.59 2.45
CA PHE A 47 14.71 -11.49 3.33
C PHE A 47 14.09 -11.66 4.72
N LEU A 48 12.78 -11.92 4.80
CA LEU A 48 12.07 -12.08 6.05
C LEU A 48 12.57 -13.30 6.84
N ASN A 49 12.73 -14.46 6.18
CA ASN A 49 13.25 -15.68 6.80
C ASN A 49 14.66 -15.48 7.38
N ASN A 50 15.55 -14.77 6.66
CA ASN A 50 16.91 -14.46 7.12
C ASN A 50 16.93 -13.48 8.31
N HIS A 51 15.84 -12.75 8.55
CA HIS A 51 15.68 -11.87 9.71
C HIS A 51 14.88 -12.53 10.86
N GLY A 52 14.65 -13.84 10.77
CA GLY A 52 14.01 -14.62 11.82
C GLY A 52 12.48 -14.49 11.86
N TYR A 53 11.85 -14.01 10.78
CA TYR A 53 10.39 -14.07 10.68
C TYR A 53 9.94 -15.47 10.30
N ILE A 54 8.82 -15.89 10.86
CA ILE A 54 8.17 -17.17 10.58
C ILE A 54 7.03 -16.92 9.59
N GLU A 55 7.04 -17.63 8.45
CA GLU A 55 5.91 -17.63 7.51
C GLU A 55 4.78 -18.46 8.12
N VAL A 56 3.59 -17.88 8.17
CA VAL A 56 2.40 -18.53 8.72
C VAL A 56 1.26 -18.49 7.71
N GLU A 57 0.27 -19.36 7.90
CA GLU A 57 -0.98 -19.38 7.14
C GLU A 57 -2.14 -19.20 8.11
N THR A 58 -2.94 -18.15 7.88
CA THR A 58 -4.10 -17.83 8.70
C THR A 58 -5.40 -18.11 7.92
N PRO A 59 -6.57 -18.22 8.58
CA PRO A 59 -7.81 -18.56 7.91
C PRO A 59 -8.21 -17.59 6.80
N VAL A 60 -8.53 -18.13 5.62
CA VAL A 60 -9.12 -17.37 4.50
C VAL A 60 -10.62 -17.13 4.74
N LEU A 61 -11.33 -18.16 5.23
CA LEU A 61 -12.73 -18.06 5.62
C LEU A 61 -12.80 -17.63 7.09
N GLN A 62 -13.43 -16.52 7.35
CA GLN A 62 -13.47 -15.91 8.69
C GLN A 62 -14.92 -15.67 9.13
N PRO A 63 -15.26 -15.97 10.39
CA PRO A 63 -16.60 -15.67 10.93
C PRO A 63 -16.80 -14.17 11.16
N ILE A 64 -15.72 -13.43 11.34
CA ILE A 64 -15.71 -11.97 11.50
C ILE A 64 -14.58 -11.42 10.64
N TYR A 65 -14.90 -10.50 9.73
CA TYR A 65 -13.89 -9.81 8.93
C TYR A 65 -13.39 -8.55 9.63
N GLY A 66 -12.15 -8.13 9.33
CA GLY A 66 -11.55 -6.93 9.90
C GLY A 66 -10.11 -6.73 9.46
N GLY A 67 -9.42 -5.75 10.05
CA GLY A 67 -8.04 -5.39 9.71
C GLY A 67 -7.90 -4.41 8.54
N ALA A 68 -9.02 -4.06 7.87
CA ALA A 68 -9.06 -3.07 6.81
C ALA A 68 -10.46 -2.45 6.73
N ASN A 69 -10.57 -1.30 6.07
CA ASN A 69 -11.85 -0.70 5.73
C ASN A 69 -12.24 -1.09 4.29
N ALA A 70 -12.81 -2.28 4.13
CA ALA A 70 -13.20 -2.83 2.83
C ALA A 70 -14.46 -3.69 2.95
N LYS A 71 -15.18 -3.88 1.83
CA LYS A 71 -16.33 -4.78 1.77
C LYS A 71 -15.86 -6.22 1.55
N PRO A 72 -16.29 -7.21 2.37
CA PRO A 72 -15.95 -8.61 2.17
C PRO A 72 -16.82 -9.26 1.09
N PHE A 73 -16.32 -10.38 0.54
CA PHE A 73 -17.20 -11.38 -0.08
C PHE A 73 -17.79 -12.26 1.03
N THR A 74 -19.10 -12.51 0.96
CA THR A 74 -19.82 -13.33 1.92
C THR A 74 -20.11 -14.70 1.31
N THR A 75 -20.02 -15.76 2.11
CA THR A 75 -20.42 -17.12 1.77
C THR A 75 -21.11 -17.77 2.96
N HIS A 76 -21.94 -18.81 2.70
CA HIS A 76 -22.67 -19.51 3.74
C HIS A 76 -21.99 -20.85 4.08
N HIS A 77 -21.76 -21.11 5.37
CA HIS A 77 -21.24 -22.39 5.85
C HIS A 77 -22.40 -23.32 6.22
N ASN A 78 -22.77 -24.24 5.31
CA ASN A 78 -23.96 -25.06 5.44
C ASN A 78 -24.04 -25.87 6.75
N ALA A 79 -22.93 -26.44 7.20
CA ALA A 79 -22.92 -27.29 8.41
C ALA A 79 -23.09 -26.49 9.71
N LEU A 80 -22.74 -25.21 9.72
CA LEU A 80 -22.86 -24.33 10.87
C LEU A 80 -24.07 -23.41 10.77
N ASP A 81 -24.76 -23.40 9.62
CA ASP A 81 -25.86 -22.47 9.30
C ASP A 81 -25.48 -21.02 9.62
N GLN A 82 -24.30 -20.60 9.17
CA GLN A 82 -23.71 -19.31 9.49
C GLN A 82 -23.00 -18.68 8.29
N ASP A 83 -23.09 -17.36 8.15
CA ASP A 83 -22.34 -16.65 7.15
C ASP A 83 -20.88 -16.49 7.55
N PHE A 84 -20.00 -16.71 6.59
CA PHE A 84 -18.58 -16.50 6.65
C PHE A 84 -18.15 -15.51 5.58
N TYR A 85 -16.98 -14.95 5.78
CA TYR A 85 -16.40 -13.92 4.91
C TYR A 85 -15.06 -14.36 4.37
N LEU A 86 -14.78 -14.09 3.09
CA LEU A 86 -13.41 -14.13 2.60
C LEU A 86 -12.64 -12.96 3.22
N ARG A 87 -11.46 -13.22 3.76
CA ARG A 87 -10.64 -12.22 4.47
C ARG A 87 -10.34 -11.01 3.60
N ILE A 88 -10.40 -9.83 4.19
CA ILE A 88 -10.01 -8.55 3.58
C ILE A 88 -8.60 -8.11 3.97
N ALA A 89 -8.03 -8.71 5.00
CA ALA A 89 -6.68 -8.52 5.55
C ALA A 89 -6.32 -9.71 6.44
N THR A 90 -5.04 -9.92 6.71
CA THR A 90 -4.52 -10.93 7.65
C THR A 90 -4.23 -10.37 9.04
N GLU A 91 -4.33 -9.06 9.22
CA GLU A 91 -3.93 -8.29 10.40
C GLU A 91 -4.35 -8.89 11.73
N LEU A 92 -5.64 -9.19 11.90
CA LEU A 92 -6.17 -9.61 13.20
C LEU A 92 -5.55 -10.94 13.67
N TYR A 93 -5.42 -11.91 12.77
CA TYR A 93 -4.83 -13.21 13.09
C TYR A 93 -3.32 -13.12 13.32
N LEU A 94 -2.60 -12.32 12.54
CA LEU A 94 -1.17 -12.13 12.75
C LEU A 94 -0.89 -11.42 14.09
N LYS A 95 -1.72 -10.44 14.47
CA LYS A 95 -1.64 -9.83 15.81
C LYS A 95 -1.95 -10.82 16.94
N GLN A 96 -2.90 -11.75 16.74
CA GLN A 96 -3.16 -12.81 17.71
C GLN A 96 -1.94 -13.72 17.90
N LEU A 97 -1.20 -14.03 16.84
CA LEU A 97 0.04 -14.79 16.94
C LEU A 97 1.11 -14.06 17.75
N ILE A 98 1.24 -12.73 17.56
CA ILE A 98 2.14 -11.91 18.40
C ILE A 98 1.70 -11.94 19.89
N VAL A 99 0.41 -11.82 20.17
CA VAL A 99 -0.13 -11.96 21.54
C VAL A 99 0.13 -13.36 22.08
N GLY A 100 0.07 -14.40 21.22
CA GLY A 100 0.37 -15.78 21.56
C GLY A 100 1.85 -16.09 21.78
N GLY A 101 2.75 -15.09 21.65
CA GLY A 101 4.18 -15.21 21.99
C GLY A 101 5.12 -15.37 20.79
N PHE A 102 4.62 -15.31 19.55
CA PHE A 102 5.51 -15.20 18.39
C PHE A 102 6.07 -13.79 18.30
N GLU A 103 7.39 -13.65 18.24
CA GLU A 103 7.99 -12.32 18.15
C GLU A 103 7.97 -11.73 16.73
N LYS A 104 8.04 -12.57 15.69
CA LYS A 104 8.13 -12.16 14.29
C LYS A 104 7.36 -13.12 13.40
N VAL A 105 6.32 -12.65 12.75
CA VAL A 105 5.50 -13.44 11.82
C VAL A 105 5.23 -12.66 10.55
N TYR A 106 5.00 -13.38 9.45
CA TYR A 106 4.52 -12.81 8.21
C TYR A 106 3.64 -13.79 7.44
N GLU A 107 2.82 -13.25 6.56
CA GLU A 107 2.04 -14.03 5.61
C GLU A 107 2.06 -13.36 4.23
N LEU A 108 2.37 -14.14 3.20
CA LEU A 108 2.16 -13.79 1.80
C LEU A 108 0.84 -14.41 1.36
N SER A 109 -0.21 -13.62 1.41
CA SER A 109 -1.58 -14.10 1.32
C SER A 109 -2.32 -13.64 0.07
N LYS A 110 -3.48 -14.26 -0.14
CA LYS A 110 -4.55 -13.73 -0.98
C LYS A 110 -5.59 -13.09 -0.10
N ASP A 111 -5.86 -11.82 -0.37
CA ASP A 111 -6.93 -11.07 0.27
C ASP A 111 -7.99 -10.68 -0.75
N PHE A 112 -9.21 -10.45 -0.27
CA PHE A 112 -10.40 -10.32 -1.09
C PHE A 112 -11.19 -9.08 -0.69
N ARG A 113 -11.44 -8.17 -1.65
CA ARG A 113 -12.24 -6.96 -1.42
C ARG A 113 -13.31 -6.85 -2.48
N ASN A 114 -14.58 -6.89 -2.06
CA ASN A 114 -15.75 -6.84 -2.93
C ASN A 114 -16.10 -5.38 -3.28
N GLU A 115 -15.22 -4.76 -4.04
CA GLU A 115 -15.29 -3.35 -4.44
C GLU A 115 -15.14 -3.22 -5.96
N GLY A 116 -14.99 -2.00 -6.45
CA GLY A 116 -14.80 -1.73 -7.88
C GLY A 116 -13.53 -2.35 -8.44
N ILE A 117 -13.53 -2.58 -9.76
CA ILE A 117 -12.38 -3.07 -10.51
C ILE A 117 -11.88 -1.93 -11.39
N ASP A 118 -10.60 -1.62 -11.28
CA ASP A 118 -9.93 -0.67 -12.15
C ASP A 118 -8.52 -1.14 -12.53
N ARG A 119 -7.67 -0.23 -13.00
CA ARG A 119 -6.30 -0.55 -13.43
C ARG A 119 -5.40 -1.00 -12.28
N SER A 120 -5.65 -0.53 -11.07
CA SER A 120 -4.85 -0.77 -9.86
C SER A 120 -5.56 -1.61 -8.80
N HIS A 121 -6.86 -1.84 -8.95
CA HIS A 121 -7.67 -2.58 -7.98
C HIS A 121 -8.26 -3.85 -8.58
N ASN A 122 -7.92 -4.98 -7.98
CA ASN A 122 -8.49 -6.30 -8.25
C ASN A 122 -9.23 -6.79 -7.00
N PRO A 123 -10.36 -7.50 -7.14
CA PRO A 123 -11.10 -8.04 -6.00
C PRO A 123 -10.32 -9.14 -5.26
N GLU A 124 -9.39 -9.80 -5.92
CA GLU A 124 -8.42 -10.76 -5.33
C GLU A 124 -7.01 -10.29 -5.66
N PHE A 125 -6.18 -10.11 -4.64
CA PHE A 125 -4.80 -9.64 -4.80
C PHE A 125 -3.85 -10.31 -3.81
N THR A 126 -2.56 -10.21 -4.06
CA THR A 126 -1.54 -10.71 -3.13
C THR A 126 -1.13 -9.60 -2.19
N MET A 127 -1.21 -9.87 -0.89
CA MET A 127 -0.79 -8.99 0.19
C MET A 127 0.41 -9.62 0.91
N LEU A 128 1.35 -8.80 1.34
CA LEU A 128 2.32 -9.14 2.37
C LEU A 128 1.95 -8.36 3.63
N GLU A 129 1.71 -9.07 4.71
CA GLU A 129 1.69 -8.48 6.05
C GLU A 129 2.75 -9.15 6.92
N PHE A 130 3.45 -8.36 7.73
CA PHE A 130 4.42 -8.86 8.69
C PHE A 130 4.41 -8.01 9.96
N TYR A 131 4.63 -8.69 11.09
CA TYR A 131 4.54 -8.11 12.41
C TYR A 131 5.75 -8.51 13.24
N GLN A 132 6.25 -7.55 14.04
CA GLN A 132 7.36 -7.77 14.94
C GLN A 132 7.08 -7.11 16.28
N ALA A 133 7.20 -7.89 17.36
CA ALA A 133 7.17 -7.38 18.73
C ALA A 133 8.43 -6.55 19.03
N TYR A 134 8.31 -5.64 19.98
CA TYR A 134 9.43 -4.83 20.52
C TYR A 134 10.15 -3.96 19.47
N SER A 135 9.45 -3.59 18.41
CA SER A 135 9.95 -2.70 17.37
C SER A 135 9.08 -1.46 17.23
N ASP A 136 9.67 -0.37 16.77
CA ASP A 136 8.95 0.85 16.48
C ASP A 136 8.93 1.16 14.98
N TYR A 137 8.23 2.23 14.62
CA TYR A 137 8.07 2.64 13.23
C TYR A 137 9.38 3.10 12.57
N ASN A 138 10.35 3.61 13.35
CA ASN A 138 11.66 3.98 12.83
C ASN A 138 12.46 2.76 12.38
N PHE A 139 12.47 1.71 13.22
CA PHE A 139 13.04 0.43 12.85
C PHE A 139 12.35 -0.13 11.59
N MET A 140 11.02 -0.08 11.53
CA MET A 140 10.28 -0.59 10.38
C MET A 140 10.56 0.17 9.09
N MET A 141 10.77 1.48 9.12
CA MET A 141 11.20 2.23 7.95
C MET A 141 12.57 1.75 7.44
N ASP A 142 13.56 1.58 8.32
CA ASP A 142 14.87 1.07 7.93
C ASP A 142 14.81 -0.38 7.42
N PHE A 143 13.98 -1.21 8.03
CA PHE A 143 13.77 -2.60 7.65
C PHE A 143 13.12 -2.72 6.26
N VAL A 144 12.07 -1.95 5.98
CA VAL A 144 11.40 -1.91 4.68
C VAL A 144 12.35 -1.39 3.60
N GLU A 145 13.13 -0.34 3.88
CA GLU A 145 14.15 0.16 2.95
C GLU A 145 15.16 -0.92 2.57
N GLN A 146 15.67 -1.67 3.56
CA GLN A 146 16.59 -2.78 3.33
C GLN A 146 15.95 -3.89 2.48
N MET A 147 14.68 -4.22 2.72
CA MET A 147 13.93 -5.20 1.95
C MET A 147 13.83 -4.78 0.47
N PHE A 148 13.46 -3.53 0.17
CA PHE A 148 13.41 -3.02 -1.20
C PHE A 148 14.78 -3.07 -1.88
N LYS A 149 15.84 -2.64 -1.21
CA LYS A 149 17.22 -2.69 -1.73
C LYS A 149 17.66 -4.12 -2.01
N LYS A 150 17.31 -5.08 -1.15
CA LYS A 150 17.57 -6.51 -1.36
C LYS A 150 16.85 -7.03 -2.60
N VAL A 151 15.58 -6.72 -2.77
CA VAL A 151 14.78 -7.13 -3.94
C VAL A 151 15.39 -6.60 -5.23
N VAL A 152 15.74 -5.32 -5.28
CA VAL A 152 16.37 -4.69 -6.45
C VAL A 152 17.71 -5.35 -6.79
N LYS A 153 18.53 -5.66 -5.76
CA LYS A 153 19.80 -6.38 -5.91
C LYS A 153 19.61 -7.78 -6.46
N ASP A 154 18.65 -8.55 -5.93
CA ASP A 154 18.41 -9.94 -6.33
C ASP A 154 17.87 -10.05 -7.77
N LEU A 155 17.17 -9.02 -8.23
CA LEU A 155 16.68 -8.94 -9.61
C LEU A 155 17.75 -8.47 -10.60
N ASP A 156 18.93 -8.04 -10.12
CA ASP A 156 19.99 -7.39 -10.91
C ASP A 156 19.46 -6.22 -11.77
N VAL A 157 18.55 -5.43 -11.21
CA VAL A 157 17.94 -4.30 -11.90
C VAL A 157 18.74 -3.04 -11.61
N LYS A 158 19.51 -2.57 -12.57
CA LYS A 158 20.36 -1.38 -12.44
C LYS A 158 19.60 -0.06 -12.57
N LYS A 159 18.47 -0.07 -13.27
CA LYS A 159 17.64 1.13 -13.52
C LYS A 159 16.17 0.73 -13.51
N ILE A 160 15.40 1.43 -12.71
CA ILE A 160 13.95 1.30 -12.67
C ILE A 160 13.38 2.59 -13.27
N SER A 161 12.46 2.43 -14.21
CA SER A 161 11.72 3.55 -14.78
C SER A 161 10.23 3.27 -14.66
N TRP A 162 9.50 4.24 -14.18
CA TRP A 162 8.06 4.21 -14.06
C TRP A 162 7.48 5.55 -14.53
N ASP A 163 6.52 5.51 -15.43
CA ASP A 163 5.85 6.69 -16.00
C ASP A 163 6.82 7.80 -16.48
N GLY A 164 7.90 7.39 -17.17
CA GLY A 164 8.94 8.29 -17.66
C GLY A 164 9.98 8.76 -16.62
N HIS A 165 9.77 8.48 -15.36
CA HIS A 165 10.68 8.86 -14.27
C HIS A 165 11.66 7.74 -13.95
N LYS A 166 12.91 8.11 -13.60
CA LYS A 166 13.92 7.18 -13.10
C LYS A 166 13.82 7.12 -11.58
N ILE A 167 13.68 5.91 -11.04
CA ILE A 167 13.61 5.65 -9.61
C ILE A 167 14.93 5.02 -9.15
N ASP A 168 15.53 5.60 -8.12
CA ASP A 168 16.84 5.18 -7.57
C ASP A 168 16.67 4.60 -6.16
N PHE A 169 16.59 3.27 -6.07
CA PHE A 169 16.52 2.55 -4.79
C PHE A 169 17.89 2.38 -4.10
N SER A 170 19.00 2.82 -4.70
CA SER A 170 20.32 2.72 -4.07
C SER A 170 20.53 3.75 -2.98
N LYS A 171 19.89 4.90 -3.09
CA LYS A 171 19.94 5.99 -2.11
C LYS A 171 19.16 5.66 -0.85
N LYS A 172 19.42 6.42 0.22
CA LYS A 172 18.57 6.41 1.40
C LYS A 172 17.21 6.99 1.05
N PHE A 173 16.14 6.34 1.48
CA PHE A 173 14.78 6.82 1.28
C PHE A 173 14.56 8.09 2.11
N ALA A 174 13.95 9.10 1.51
CA ALA A 174 13.64 10.33 2.22
C ALA A 174 12.61 10.06 3.33
N ARG A 175 12.69 10.84 4.42
CA ARG A 175 11.67 10.86 5.48
C ARG A 175 11.19 12.29 5.59
N LYS A 176 9.93 12.51 5.30
CA LYS A 176 9.30 13.83 5.27
C LYS A 176 7.99 13.81 6.03
N THR A 177 7.75 14.82 6.84
CA THR A 177 6.45 15.01 7.48
C THR A 177 5.40 15.47 6.46
N MET A 178 4.13 15.21 6.73
CA MET A 178 3.03 15.74 5.91
C MET A 178 3.11 17.27 5.76
N GLY A 179 3.40 17.98 6.85
CA GLY A 179 3.54 19.44 6.82
C GLY A 179 4.68 19.91 5.91
N GLU A 180 5.87 19.27 6.00
CA GLU A 180 6.99 19.56 5.10
C GLU A 180 6.63 19.32 3.64
N LEU A 181 5.95 18.22 3.34
CA LEU A 181 5.55 17.88 1.98
C LEU A 181 4.51 18.87 1.42
N ILE A 182 3.55 19.27 2.24
CA ILE A 182 2.56 20.30 1.85
C ILE A 182 3.31 21.60 1.54
N LYS A 183 4.24 22.01 2.39
CA LYS A 183 5.07 23.21 2.16
C LYS A 183 5.90 23.09 0.87
N ASP A 184 6.60 21.97 0.68
CA ASP A 184 7.49 21.76 -0.46
C ASP A 184 6.74 21.79 -1.80
N HIS A 185 5.51 21.23 -1.85
CA HIS A 185 4.75 21.08 -3.09
C HIS A 185 3.69 22.15 -3.34
N THR A 186 3.31 22.91 -2.32
CA THR A 186 2.28 23.96 -2.46
C THR A 186 2.80 25.36 -2.17
N GLY A 187 3.99 25.49 -1.57
CA GLY A 187 4.53 26.75 -1.08
C GLY A 187 3.88 27.27 0.21
N ASN A 188 2.94 26.53 0.79
CA ASN A 188 2.19 26.93 1.98
C ASN A 188 2.81 26.32 3.24
N ASP A 189 3.40 27.18 4.09
CA ASP A 189 3.90 26.80 5.41
C ASP A 189 2.79 27.01 6.43
N ILE A 190 2.10 25.95 6.81
CA ILE A 190 0.91 26.01 7.67
C ILE A 190 0.98 24.99 8.80
N ASP A 191 0.32 25.31 9.89
CA ASP A 191 -0.01 24.32 10.90
C ASP A 191 -1.13 23.42 10.38
N ILE A 192 -0.80 22.15 10.08
CA ILE A 192 -1.77 21.18 9.57
C ILE A 192 -2.76 20.71 10.64
N SER A 193 -2.63 21.15 11.89
CA SER A 193 -3.62 20.93 12.95
C SER A 193 -4.71 22.01 12.97
N ASP A 194 -4.50 23.14 12.26
CA ASP A 194 -5.48 24.22 12.15
C ASP A 194 -6.40 24.02 10.94
N HIS A 195 -7.63 23.60 11.20
CA HIS A 195 -8.65 23.41 10.18
C HIS A 195 -8.85 24.64 9.27
N SER A 196 -8.83 25.85 9.84
CA SER A 196 -9.06 27.07 9.06
C SER A 196 -7.90 27.38 8.12
N ALA A 197 -6.67 27.15 8.56
CA ALA A 197 -5.47 27.31 7.74
C ALA A 197 -5.46 26.28 6.59
N VAL A 198 -5.72 25.01 6.88
CA VAL A 198 -5.77 23.94 5.87
C VAL A 198 -6.91 24.18 4.87
N TYR A 199 -8.11 24.55 5.34
CA TYR A 199 -9.23 24.88 4.45
C TYR A 199 -8.90 26.03 3.51
N LYS A 200 -8.25 27.10 4.01
CA LYS A 200 -7.82 28.23 3.19
C LYS A 200 -6.86 27.77 2.08
N VAL A 201 -5.87 26.95 2.42
CA VAL A 201 -4.93 26.38 1.43
C VAL A 201 -5.67 25.55 0.38
N CYS A 202 -6.63 24.71 0.77
CA CYS A 202 -7.45 23.96 -0.18
C CYS A 202 -8.17 24.91 -1.17
N LYS A 203 -8.71 26.03 -0.68
CA LYS A 203 -9.38 27.02 -1.56
C LYS A 203 -8.41 27.74 -2.49
N ASP A 204 -7.24 28.15 -2.00
CA ASP A 204 -6.19 28.80 -2.78
C ASP A 204 -5.68 27.84 -3.89
N LEU A 205 -5.62 26.55 -3.61
CA LEU A 205 -5.26 25.47 -4.55
C LEU A 205 -6.41 25.05 -5.47
N LYS A 206 -7.60 25.65 -5.34
CA LYS A 206 -8.83 25.36 -6.10
C LYS A 206 -9.28 23.90 -5.98
N LEU A 207 -9.13 23.32 -4.80
CA LEU A 207 -9.62 21.98 -4.50
C LEU A 207 -11.15 22.03 -4.21
N GLU A 208 -11.84 20.98 -4.60
CA GLU A 208 -13.29 20.83 -4.38
C GLU A 208 -13.55 20.36 -2.94
N VAL A 209 -13.57 21.27 -2.01
CA VAL A 209 -13.78 21.00 -0.58
C VAL A 209 -14.85 21.92 0.02
N SER A 210 -15.49 21.44 1.07
CA SER A 210 -16.46 22.17 1.88
C SER A 210 -15.83 22.63 3.19
N LYS A 211 -16.28 23.78 3.72
CA LYS A 211 -15.89 24.21 5.07
C LYS A 211 -16.34 23.23 6.18
N LYS A 212 -17.30 22.34 5.86
CA LYS A 212 -17.80 21.30 6.79
C LYS A 212 -16.98 20.01 6.74
N ASP A 213 -16.08 19.88 5.78
CA ASP A 213 -15.24 18.68 5.67
C ASP A 213 -14.33 18.59 6.88
N SER A 214 -14.05 17.37 7.32
CA SER A 214 -13.12 17.16 8.43
C SER A 214 -11.71 17.60 8.07
N LEU A 215 -10.90 17.91 9.06
CA LEU A 215 -9.50 18.24 8.87
C LEU A 215 -8.77 17.10 8.14
N ALA A 216 -9.07 15.87 8.49
CA ALA A 216 -8.57 14.68 7.82
C ALA A 216 -8.86 14.69 6.31
N THR A 217 -10.12 14.99 5.92
CA THR A 217 -10.52 15.07 4.50
C THR A 217 -9.79 16.18 3.76
N LEU A 218 -9.62 17.34 4.40
CA LEU A 218 -8.92 18.47 3.79
C LEU A 218 -7.44 18.18 3.56
N ILE A 219 -6.76 17.56 4.52
CA ILE A 219 -5.35 17.16 4.40
C ILE A 219 -5.22 16.09 3.30
N ASP A 220 -6.08 15.07 3.29
CA ASP A 220 -6.09 14.01 2.29
C ASP A 220 -6.24 14.56 0.87
N GLU A 221 -7.14 15.53 0.65
CA GLU A 221 -7.30 16.17 -0.66
C GLU A 221 -6.05 16.94 -1.11
N ILE A 222 -5.34 17.63 -0.21
CA ILE A 222 -4.07 18.29 -0.54
C ILE A 222 -3.03 17.22 -0.88
N MET A 223 -2.88 16.20 -0.05
CA MET A 223 -1.90 15.12 -0.26
C MET A 223 -2.15 14.47 -1.60
N ARG A 224 -3.33 13.93 -1.83
CA ARG A 224 -3.72 13.19 -3.03
C ARG A 224 -3.60 14.01 -4.32
N ARG A 225 -3.93 15.29 -4.30
CA ARG A 225 -3.98 16.13 -5.52
C ARG A 225 -2.70 16.89 -5.80
N LYS A 226 -1.90 17.21 -4.78
CA LYS A 226 -0.75 18.11 -4.94
C LYS A 226 0.59 17.50 -4.53
N VAL A 227 0.60 16.56 -3.61
CA VAL A 227 1.83 15.98 -3.06
C VAL A 227 2.14 14.63 -3.71
N GLU A 228 1.28 13.64 -3.55
CA GLU A 228 1.52 12.27 -4.00
C GLU A 228 1.93 12.14 -5.47
N PRO A 229 1.29 12.86 -6.44
CA PRO A 229 1.69 12.78 -7.83
C PRO A 229 3.11 13.28 -8.11
N ASN A 230 3.73 13.97 -7.16
CA ASN A 230 5.08 14.52 -7.26
C ASN A 230 6.12 13.74 -6.44
N LEU A 231 5.71 12.70 -5.70
CA LEU A 231 6.61 11.83 -4.96
C LEU A 231 7.18 10.77 -5.90
N ILE A 232 8.27 11.09 -6.58
CA ILE A 232 8.89 10.23 -7.60
C ILE A 232 9.95 9.30 -6.99
N GLN A 233 10.72 9.78 -6.03
CA GLN A 233 11.75 8.99 -5.36
C GLN A 233 11.19 8.38 -4.07
N PRO A 234 11.65 7.20 -3.65
CA PRO A 234 11.15 6.56 -2.44
C PRO A 234 11.16 7.51 -1.24
N THR A 235 9.98 7.83 -0.73
CA THR A 235 9.81 8.80 0.35
C THR A 235 8.85 8.26 1.40
N TYR A 236 9.30 8.18 2.64
CA TYR A 236 8.44 7.92 3.78
C TYR A 236 7.74 9.21 4.19
N VAL A 237 6.42 9.18 4.18
CA VAL A 237 5.56 10.21 4.75
C VAL A 237 5.31 9.85 6.20
N ILE A 238 5.68 10.73 7.12
CA ILE A 238 5.56 10.55 8.57
C ILE A 238 4.73 11.66 9.21
N ASN A 239 4.47 11.55 10.50
CA ASN A 239 3.64 12.50 11.27
C ASN A 239 2.24 12.64 10.67
N HIS A 240 1.56 11.50 10.53
CA HIS A 240 0.15 11.47 10.18
C HIS A 240 -0.68 11.98 11.37
N PRO A 241 -1.66 12.88 11.16
CA PRO A 241 -2.58 13.29 12.22
C PRO A 241 -3.36 12.12 12.82
N VAL A 242 -3.68 12.22 14.12
CA VAL A 242 -4.46 11.20 14.84
C VAL A 242 -5.81 10.94 14.18
N GLU A 243 -6.45 11.98 13.62
CA GLU A 243 -7.77 11.88 12.97
C GLU A 243 -7.76 10.94 11.75
N ILE A 244 -6.66 10.88 11.00
CA ILE A 244 -6.50 9.93 9.87
C ILE A 244 -5.83 8.61 10.28
N SER A 245 -5.44 8.48 11.54
CA SER A 245 -4.73 7.29 12.03
C SER A 245 -5.17 6.91 13.45
N PRO A 246 -6.47 6.75 13.71
CA PRO A 246 -6.99 6.65 15.08
C PRO A 246 -6.51 5.41 15.85
N LEU A 247 -6.04 4.38 15.15
CA LEU A 247 -5.53 3.16 15.77
C LEU A 247 -3.99 3.14 15.89
N ALA A 248 -3.31 4.14 15.34
CA ALA A 248 -1.87 4.25 15.45
C ALA A 248 -1.49 4.89 16.81
N LYS A 249 -0.33 4.49 17.33
CA LYS A 249 0.19 5.06 18.57
C LYS A 249 0.53 6.54 18.37
N VAL A 250 0.11 7.39 19.30
CA VAL A 250 0.50 8.81 19.30
C VAL A 250 2.01 8.94 19.49
N ASN A 251 2.60 9.98 18.91
CA ASN A 251 4.01 10.26 19.00
C ASN A 251 4.46 10.34 20.47
N ARG A 252 5.46 9.55 20.86
CA ARG A 252 5.93 9.45 22.26
C ARG A 252 6.77 10.65 22.69
N ASP A 253 7.57 11.17 21.77
CA ASP A 253 8.60 12.18 22.04
C ASP A 253 8.31 13.55 21.41
N GLY A 254 7.17 13.71 20.74
CA GLY A 254 6.80 14.92 20.03
C GLY A 254 5.36 15.36 20.28
N ASP A 255 4.84 16.10 19.32
CA ASP A 255 3.48 16.60 19.36
C ASP A 255 2.47 15.43 19.33
N LYS A 256 1.58 15.40 20.33
CA LYS A 256 0.56 14.35 20.49
C LYS A 256 -0.56 14.42 19.46
N TYR A 257 -0.60 15.43 18.63
CA TYR A 257 -1.48 15.52 17.47
C TYR A 257 -1.08 14.53 16.37
N PHE A 258 0.18 14.10 16.34
CA PHE A 258 0.71 13.16 15.34
C PHE A 258 0.89 11.74 15.87
N THR A 259 0.95 10.80 14.94
CA THR A 259 1.09 9.37 15.22
C THR A 259 2.45 8.82 14.79
N GLU A 260 2.87 7.72 15.44
CA GLU A 260 4.02 6.91 15.05
C GLU A 260 3.62 5.97 13.89
N ARG A 261 3.30 6.57 12.74
CA ARG A 261 2.92 5.89 11.50
C ARG A 261 3.73 6.45 10.33
N PHE A 262 3.95 5.61 9.33
CA PHE A 262 4.49 6.04 8.05
C PHE A 262 3.75 5.38 6.88
N GLU A 263 3.84 6.01 5.73
CA GLU A 263 3.51 5.44 4.42
C GLU A 263 4.71 5.64 3.49
N LEU A 264 4.96 4.69 2.59
CA LEU A 264 6.04 4.75 1.60
C LEU A 264 5.45 5.01 0.22
N PHE A 265 5.86 6.11 -0.39
CA PHE A 265 5.55 6.50 -1.76
C PHE A 265 6.75 6.36 -2.68
#